data_e1e95fecd95a76c7ee358190f677a070
#
_entry.id   e1e95fecd95a76c7ee358190f677a070
#
_cell.length_a   1.000
_cell.length_b   1.000
_cell.length_c   1.000
_cell.angle_alpha   90.00
_cell.angle_beta   90.00
_cell.angle_gamma   90.00
#
_symmetry.space_group_name_H-M   'P 1'
#
loop_
_entity.id
_entity.type
_entity.pdbx_description
1 polymer ?
#
loop_
_entity_poly.entity_id
_entity_poly.type
_entity_poly.pdbx_seq_one_letter_code
_entity_poly.pdbx_strand_id
1 'polypeptide(L)'
;MSRIKSALIIEAAIIILLLIALINPPNQVSGKLIAKDGLLSSRIYSGMLEPKSHLITNFYPLKRELERFIGNQTVSVYVENLRDGSSFEINGRYEFSPLSLNKVPLAVSIMQKVEAGKLSMDTKIPIPDHVRDERSGILYNDSSQQLPLRILMEKMLSESDNTAFYTLLEYLNQKDLKFLLDYYPIDFELYYNNSLNDSKSFYLSPKGYSHIFRSLYFSALLDTKNSEYLLSLLAKSAFDVKKIANLPADAEVVHK
;
A
#
# COMPACT_ATOMS: atom_id res chain seq x y z
N MET A 1 -5.11 24.79 -12.90
CA MET A 1 -5.41 25.14 -11.49
C MET A 1 -6.11 23.99 -10.71
N SER A 2 -6.85 23.07 -11.31
CA SER A 2 -7.54 21.98 -10.59
C SER A 2 -6.59 20.87 -10.09
N ARG A 3 -5.59 20.48 -10.87
CA ARG A 3 -4.65 19.40 -10.52
C ARG A 3 -3.76 19.71 -9.29
N ILE A 4 -3.36 20.96 -9.13
CA ILE A 4 -2.55 21.40 -7.97
C ILE A 4 -3.40 21.40 -6.69
N LYS A 5 -4.67 21.77 -6.78
CA LYS A 5 -5.59 21.72 -5.64
C LYS A 5 -5.88 20.27 -5.20
N SER A 6 -6.00 19.34 -6.15
CA SER A 6 -6.20 17.91 -5.83
C SER A 6 -4.97 17.28 -5.15
N ALA A 7 -3.76 17.63 -5.58
CA ALA A 7 -2.52 17.18 -4.95
C ALA A 7 -2.40 17.71 -3.51
N LEU A 8 -2.65 18.99 -3.29
CA LEU A 8 -2.64 19.62 -1.96
C LEU A 8 -3.66 19.02 -0.99
N ILE A 9 -4.80 18.53 -1.48
CA ILE A 9 -5.85 17.92 -0.66
C ILE A 9 -5.44 16.51 -0.24
N ILE A 10 -4.82 15.74 -1.14
CA ILE A 10 -4.29 14.41 -0.84
C ILE A 10 -3.17 14.53 0.20
N GLU A 11 -2.28 15.50 0.04
CA GLU A 11 -1.22 15.80 1.00
C GLU A 11 -1.77 16.18 2.37
N ALA A 12 -2.77 17.04 2.44
CA ALA A 12 -3.39 17.43 3.70
C ALA A 12 -4.11 16.28 4.42
N ALA A 13 -4.77 15.38 3.69
CA ALA A 13 -5.42 14.20 4.27
C ALA A 13 -4.39 13.23 4.86
N ILE A 14 -3.26 13.03 4.20
CA ILE A 14 -2.14 12.23 4.71
C ILE A 14 -1.55 12.88 5.96
N ILE A 15 -1.36 14.20 5.97
CA ILE A 15 -0.84 14.96 7.11
C ILE A 15 -1.74 14.81 8.34
N ILE A 16 -3.06 14.90 8.16
CA ILE A 16 -4.02 14.75 9.26
C ILE A 16 -3.98 13.33 9.83
N LEU A 17 -3.92 12.31 8.99
CA LEU A 17 -3.80 10.91 9.42
C LEU A 17 -2.54 10.66 10.25
N LEU A 18 -1.46 11.31 9.89
CA LEU A 18 -0.16 11.19 10.55
C LEU A 18 -0.10 12.01 11.86
N LEU A 19 -0.76 13.16 11.92
CA LEU A 19 -0.88 13.97 13.16
C LEU A 19 -1.64 13.24 14.27
N ILE A 20 -2.52 12.33 13.92
CA ILE A 20 -3.31 11.55 14.89
C ILE A 20 -2.52 10.40 15.49
N ALA A 21 -1.61 9.79 14.75
CA ALA A 21 -0.64 8.86 15.32
C ALA A 21 0.22 9.53 16.41
N LEU A 22 0.41 10.86 16.31
CA LEU A 22 1.16 11.68 17.27
C LEU A 22 0.36 12.04 18.53
N ILE A 23 -0.96 12.24 18.42
CA ILE A 23 -1.82 12.65 19.56
C ILE A 23 -2.12 11.46 20.48
N ASN A 24 -2.06 10.24 19.95
CA ASN A 24 -2.19 9.00 20.72
C ASN A 24 -0.93 8.12 20.54
N PRO A 25 0.21 8.46 21.19
CA PRO A 25 1.35 7.57 21.14
C PRO A 25 0.91 6.19 21.68
N PRO A 26 1.29 5.10 21.03
CA PRO A 26 0.94 3.79 21.52
C PRO A 26 1.58 3.63 22.90
N ASN A 27 0.76 3.52 23.94
CA ASN A 27 1.24 3.11 25.24
C ASN A 27 2.00 1.80 25.05
N GLN A 28 3.31 1.82 25.35
CA GLN A 28 4.10 0.60 25.36
C GLN A 28 3.54 -0.30 26.47
N VAL A 29 2.64 -1.18 26.12
CA VAL A 29 2.20 -2.25 27.00
C VAL A 29 3.28 -3.33 26.97
N SER A 30 4.27 -3.20 27.86
CA SER A 30 5.15 -4.31 28.21
C SER A 30 4.37 -5.29 29.08
N GLY A 31 3.39 -5.94 28.50
CA GLY A 31 2.60 -6.99 29.14
C GLY A 31 3.10 -8.35 28.67
N LYS A 32 3.56 -9.17 29.62
CA LYS A 32 3.80 -10.60 29.40
C LYS A 32 2.50 -11.22 28.86
N LEU A 33 2.49 -11.63 27.59
CA LEU A 33 1.37 -12.35 26.98
C LEU A 33 1.11 -13.62 27.78
N ILE A 34 0.08 -13.63 28.59
CA ILE A 34 -0.45 -14.86 29.19
C ILE A 34 -1.34 -15.48 28.12
N ALA A 35 -0.83 -16.52 27.46
CA ALA A 35 -1.64 -17.35 26.60
C ALA A 35 -2.74 -18.00 27.46
N LYS A 36 -3.97 -17.67 27.20
CA LYS A 36 -5.14 -18.31 27.80
C LYS A 36 -5.84 -19.11 26.72
N ASP A 37 -6.03 -20.40 26.95
CA ASP A 37 -6.76 -21.28 26.04
C ASP A 37 -8.22 -20.82 25.94
N GLY A 38 -8.55 -20.11 24.88
CA GLY A 38 -9.90 -19.61 24.63
C GLY A 38 -10.09 -19.21 23.17
N LEU A 39 -11.35 -19.24 22.71
CA LEU A 39 -11.73 -18.91 21.32
C LEU A 39 -11.67 -17.42 21.03
N LEU A 40 -11.59 -16.56 22.06
CA LEU A 40 -11.52 -15.12 21.89
C LEU A 40 -10.08 -14.65 21.62
N SER A 41 -9.98 -13.52 20.95
CA SER A 41 -8.68 -12.87 20.70
C SER A 41 -7.92 -12.64 22.01
N SER A 42 -6.60 -12.92 22.02
CA SER A 42 -5.73 -12.63 23.15
C SER A 42 -5.78 -11.16 23.61
N ARG A 43 -6.17 -10.24 22.74
CA ARG A 43 -6.40 -8.82 23.06
C ARG A 43 -7.51 -8.60 24.09
N ILE A 44 -8.57 -9.41 24.07
CA ILE A 44 -9.66 -9.34 25.05
C ILE A 44 -9.16 -9.69 26.43
N TYR A 45 -8.27 -10.67 26.51
CA TYR A 45 -7.70 -11.10 27.81
C TYR A 45 -6.68 -10.11 28.35
N SER A 46 -5.86 -9.49 27.50
CA SER A 46 -4.92 -8.44 27.94
C SER A 46 -5.63 -7.21 28.49
N GLY A 47 -6.78 -6.83 27.94
CA GLY A 47 -7.59 -5.73 28.44
C GLY A 47 -8.30 -6.02 29.76
N MET A 48 -8.51 -7.28 30.14
CA MET A 48 -9.02 -7.64 31.47
C MET A 48 -7.97 -7.47 32.56
N LEU A 49 -6.69 -7.51 32.21
CA LEU A 49 -5.59 -7.36 33.17
C LEU A 49 -5.23 -5.90 33.42
N GLU A 50 -5.57 -4.99 32.50
CA GLU A 50 -5.33 -3.56 32.63
C GLU A 50 -6.64 -2.78 32.36
N PRO A 51 -7.39 -2.42 33.41
CA PRO A 51 -8.71 -1.77 33.26
C PRO A 51 -8.70 -0.42 32.54
N LYS A 52 -7.51 0.16 32.31
CA LYS A 52 -7.34 1.46 31.65
C LYS A 52 -6.86 1.34 30.18
N SER A 53 -6.56 0.15 29.68
CA SER A 53 -6.20 -0.03 28.29
C SER A 53 -7.45 -0.12 27.43
N HIS A 54 -7.70 0.87 26.61
CA HIS A 54 -8.78 0.82 25.63
C HIS A 54 -8.46 -0.24 24.59
N LEU A 55 -9.27 -1.28 24.53
CA LEU A 55 -9.12 -2.38 23.57
C LEU A 55 -9.47 -1.96 22.14
N ILE A 56 -10.25 -0.91 21.99
CA ILE A 56 -10.77 -0.43 20.73
C ILE A 56 -10.46 1.06 20.61
N THR A 57 -9.79 1.43 19.50
CA THR A 57 -9.49 2.82 19.20
C THR A 57 -10.78 3.58 18.85
N ASN A 58 -11.04 4.68 19.54
CA ASN A 58 -12.18 5.54 19.22
C ASN A 58 -11.81 6.55 18.14
N PHE A 59 -12.21 6.27 16.92
CA PHE A 59 -11.97 7.16 15.78
C PHE A 59 -13.03 8.25 15.57
N TYR A 60 -14.05 8.32 16.39
CA TYR A 60 -15.15 9.27 16.19
C TYR A 60 -14.71 10.74 16.14
N PRO A 61 -13.85 11.23 17.06
CA PRO A 61 -13.34 12.60 16.99
C PRO A 61 -12.61 12.89 15.68
N LEU A 62 -11.75 11.97 15.25
CA LEU A 62 -11.01 12.07 14.00
C LEU A 62 -11.94 12.12 12.80
N LYS A 63 -12.86 11.18 12.72
CA LYS A 63 -13.82 11.13 11.61
C LYS A 63 -14.55 12.46 11.47
N ARG A 64 -15.04 13.04 12.57
CA ARG A 64 -15.72 14.33 12.55
C ARG A 64 -14.86 15.47 12.04
N GLU A 65 -13.59 15.55 12.46
CA GLU A 65 -12.69 16.60 11.98
C GLU A 65 -12.39 16.44 10.49
N LEU A 66 -12.18 15.21 10.01
CA LEU A 66 -11.99 14.94 8.60
C LEU A 66 -13.24 15.29 7.77
N GLU A 67 -14.42 14.96 8.25
CA GLU A 67 -15.69 15.32 7.57
C GLU A 67 -15.84 16.84 7.44
N ARG A 68 -15.49 17.59 8.49
CA ARG A 68 -15.51 19.06 8.45
C ARG A 68 -14.48 19.61 7.47
N PHE A 69 -13.28 19.05 7.47
CA PHE A 69 -12.19 19.48 6.58
C PHE A 69 -12.51 19.19 5.11
N ILE A 70 -13.04 18.00 4.82
CA ILE A 70 -13.40 17.57 3.46
C ILE A 70 -14.53 18.44 2.89
N GLY A 71 -15.52 18.81 3.73
CA GLY A 71 -16.66 19.60 3.30
C GLY A 71 -17.38 18.97 2.10
N ASN A 72 -17.52 19.72 1.01
CA ASN A 72 -18.19 19.28 -0.22
C ASN A 72 -17.24 18.65 -1.26
N GLN A 73 -16.01 18.32 -0.90
CA GLN A 73 -15.04 17.76 -1.84
C GLN A 73 -15.29 16.25 -2.02
N THR A 74 -15.01 15.76 -3.24
CA THR A 74 -15.08 14.32 -3.54
C THR A 74 -13.80 13.65 -3.02
N VAL A 75 -13.86 13.14 -1.80
CA VAL A 75 -12.77 12.46 -1.12
C VAL A 75 -13.29 11.16 -0.54
N SER A 76 -12.48 10.11 -0.63
CA SER A 76 -12.71 8.84 0.06
C SER A 76 -11.56 8.56 1.02
N VAL A 77 -11.90 8.14 2.22
CA VAL A 77 -10.92 7.81 3.28
C VAL A 77 -11.29 6.47 3.90
N TYR A 78 -10.30 5.63 4.12
CA TYR A 78 -10.39 4.45 4.96
C TYR A 78 -9.22 4.42 5.94
N VAL A 79 -9.52 4.20 7.20
CA VAL A 79 -8.54 4.10 8.29
C VAL A 79 -8.79 2.84 9.08
N GLU A 80 -7.75 2.08 9.33
CA GLU A 80 -7.79 0.88 10.16
C GLU A 80 -6.60 0.86 11.12
N ASN A 81 -6.88 0.63 12.39
CA ASN A 81 -5.85 0.30 13.37
C ASN A 81 -5.61 -1.22 13.32
N LEU A 82 -4.48 -1.64 12.77
CA LEU A 82 -4.15 -3.05 12.59
C LEU A 82 -3.91 -3.80 13.92
N ARG A 83 -3.76 -3.08 15.05
CA ARG A 83 -3.60 -3.71 16.36
C ARG A 83 -4.92 -4.21 16.94
N ASP A 84 -6.01 -3.44 16.81
CA ASP A 84 -7.30 -3.75 17.43
C ASP A 84 -8.41 -4.01 16.40
N GLY A 85 -8.14 -3.75 15.12
CA GLY A 85 -9.09 -3.94 14.02
C GLY A 85 -10.18 -2.86 13.96
N SER A 86 -10.11 -1.83 14.82
CA SER A 86 -11.04 -0.70 14.73
C SER A 86 -10.81 0.07 13.44
N SER A 87 -11.88 0.53 12.81
CA SER A 87 -11.78 1.24 11.53
C SER A 87 -12.90 2.24 11.37
N PHE A 88 -12.70 3.19 10.47
CA PHE A 88 -13.77 4.03 9.96
C PHE A 88 -13.56 4.35 8.50
N GLU A 89 -14.62 4.78 7.85
CA GLU A 89 -14.58 5.22 6.45
C GLU A 89 -15.40 6.50 6.27
N ILE A 90 -14.97 7.32 5.28
CA ILE A 90 -15.72 8.44 4.71
C ILE A 90 -15.79 8.16 3.22
N ASN A 91 -17.00 8.01 2.67
CA ASN A 91 -17.21 7.62 1.28
C ASN A 91 -16.40 6.36 0.87
N GLY A 92 -16.22 5.41 1.79
CA GLY A 92 -15.27 4.30 1.66
C GLY A 92 -15.52 3.35 0.49
N ARG A 93 -16.71 3.44 -0.13
CA ARG A 93 -17.06 2.67 -1.33
C ARG A 93 -16.87 3.46 -2.64
N TYR A 94 -16.51 4.74 -2.52
CA TYR A 94 -16.23 5.54 -3.71
C TYR A 94 -14.92 5.08 -4.34
N GLU A 95 -14.94 4.88 -5.63
CA GLU A 95 -13.83 4.31 -6.38
C GLU A 95 -13.07 5.38 -7.15
N PHE A 96 -11.77 5.29 -7.16
CA PHE A 96 -10.87 6.18 -7.87
C PHE A 96 -9.89 5.38 -8.72
N SER A 97 -9.36 6.01 -9.76
CA SER A 97 -8.23 5.44 -10.49
C SER A 97 -7.02 5.31 -9.56
N PRO A 98 -6.47 4.11 -9.38
CA PRO A 98 -5.39 3.87 -8.41
C PRO A 98 -4.05 4.45 -8.85
N LEU A 99 -3.89 4.83 -10.12
CA LEU A 99 -2.63 5.35 -10.66
C LEU A 99 -1.45 4.43 -10.27
N SER A 100 -0.40 4.99 -9.69
CA SER A 100 0.80 4.22 -9.29
C SER A 100 0.56 3.19 -8.18
N LEU A 101 -0.59 3.20 -7.52
CA LEU A 101 -0.94 2.16 -6.56
C LEU A 101 -1.07 0.78 -7.21
N ASN A 102 -1.37 0.69 -8.52
CA ASN A 102 -1.45 -0.58 -9.25
C ASN A 102 -0.10 -1.35 -9.32
N LYS A 103 1.01 -0.70 -8.99
CA LYS A 103 2.35 -1.33 -8.93
C LYS A 103 2.51 -2.33 -7.77
N VAL A 104 1.74 -2.13 -6.68
CA VAL A 104 1.85 -3.00 -5.49
C VAL A 104 1.29 -4.40 -5.73
N PRO A 105 0.08 -4.59 -6.30
CA PRO A 105 -0.41 -5.93 -6.65
C PRO A 105 0.54 -6.69 -7.59
N LEU A 106 1.11 -6.00 -8.58
CA LEU A 106 2.11 -6.58 -9.49
C LEU A 106 3.33 -7.10 -8.72
N ALA A 107 3.84 -6.29 -7.79
CA ALA A 107 4.98 -6.66 -6.96
C ALA A 107 4.70 -7.91 -6.11
N VAL A 108 3.52 -8.01 -5.52
CA VAL A 108 3.10 -9.20 -4.75
C VAL A 108 3.07 -10.44 -5.64
N SER A 109 2.49 -10.36 -6.85
CA SER A 109 2.46 -11.48 -7.80
C SER A 109 3.86 -11.96 -8.20
N ILE A 110 4.80 -11.02 -8.40
CA ILE A 110 6.19 -11.34 -8.70
C ILE A 110 6.83 -12.08 -7.53
N MET A 111 6.65 -11.58 -6.31
CA MET A 111 7.25 -12.20 -5.12
C MET A 111 6.68 -13.59 -4.84
N GLN A 112 5.41 -13.85 -5.14
CA GLN A 112 4.86 -15.21 -5.08
C GLN A 112 5.57 -16.17 -6.03
N LYS A 113 5.97 -15.70 -7.22
CA LYS A 113 6.78 -16.53 -8.15
C LYS A 113 8.20 -16.74 -7.62
N VAL A 114 8.77 -15.76 -6.95
CA VAL A 114 10.08 -15.90 -6.31
C VAL A 114 10.02 -16.92 -5.19
N GLU A 115 9.00 -16.88 -4.33
CA GLU A 115 8.78 -17.88 -3.28
C GLU A 115 8.57 -19.30 -3.83
N ALA A 116 7.85 -19.40 -4.94
CA ALA A 116 7.63 -20.68 -5.61
C ALA A 116 8.87 -21.20 -6.37
N GLY A 117 10.01 -20.50 -6.31
CA GLY A 117 11.24 -20.86 -7.03
C GLY A 117 11.15 -20.74 -8.56
N LYS A 118 10.10 -20.09 -9.07
CA LYS A 118 9.88 -19.89 -10.52
C LYS A 118 10.64 -18.69 -11.07
N LEU A 119 11.01 -17.75 -10.21
CA LEU A 119 11.83 -16.59 -10.52
C LEU A 119 12.93 -16.43 -9.47
N SER A 120 14.05 -15.82 -9.88
CA SER A 120 15.09 -15.35 -8.98
C SER A 120 15.16 -13.82 -9.02
N MET A 121 15.50 -13.19 -7.91
CA MET A 121 15.75 -11.74 -7.86
C MET A 121 16.90 -11.30 -8.77
N ASP A 122 17.77 -12.23 -9.17
CA ASP A 122 18.88 -12.01 -10.11
C ASP A 122 18.52 -12.32 -11.57
N THR A 123 17.30 -12.81 -11.83
CA THR A 123 16.83 -13.05 -13.19
C THR A 123 16.90 -11.75 -14.00
N LYS A 124 17.60 -11.78 -15.12
CA LYS A 124 17.68 -10.63 -16.03
C LYS A 124 16.43 -10.57 -16.88
N ILE A 125 15.71 -9.48 -16.77
CA ILE A 125 14.47 -9.21 -17.50
C ILE A 125 14.77 -8.26 -18.64
N PRO A 126 14.43 -8.61 -19.90
CA PRO A 126 14.57 -7.71 -21.04
C PRO A 126 13.66 -6.48 -20.89
N ILE A 127 14.13 -5.32 -21.33
CA ILE A 127 13.37 -4.06 -21.35
C ILE A 127 13.07 -3.73 -22.81
N PRO A 128 11.86 -4.04 -23.31
CA PRO A 128 11.49 -3.69 -24.67
C PRO A 128 11.39 -2.18 -24.87
N ASP A 129 11.79 -1.68 -26.04
CA ASP A 129 11.75 -0.23 -26.30
C ASP A 129 10.34 0.36 -26.25
N HIS A 130 9.32 -0.41 -26.63
CA HIS A 130 7.93 0.05 -26.67
C HIS A 130 7.30 0.24 -25.27
N VAL A 131 7.91 -0.29 -24.19
CA VAL A 131 7.44 -0.09 -22.82
C VAL A 131 8.13 1.08 -22.12
N ARG A 132 9.06 1.78 -22.77
CA ARG A 132 9.75 2.92 -22.20
C ARG A 132 8.80 4.11 -22.05
N ASP A 133 8.66 4.60 -20.82
CA ASP A 133 7.68 5.61 -20.46
C ASP A 133 8.32 6.72 -19.62
N GLU A 134 8.33 7.95 -20.16
CA GLU A 134 8.96 9.13 -19.54
C GLU A 134 8.11 9.82 -18.45
N ARG A 135 6.85 9.41 -18.29
CA ARG A 135 5.91 10.09 -17.37
C ARG A 135 6.29 9.95 -15.90
N SER A 136 7.01 8.89 -15.53
CA SER A 136 7.47 8.68 -14.15
C SER A 136 8.68 7.76 -14.10
N GLY A 137 9.66 8.10 -13.27
CA GLY A 137 10.93 7.40 -13.14
C GLY A 137 11.97 7.88 -14.15
N ILE A 138 13.12 7.23 -14.18
CA ILE A 138 14.27 7.59 -15.03
C ILE A 138 14.74 6.48 -15.97
N LEU A 139 14.19 5.28 -15.81
CA LEU A 139 14.65 4.09 -16.55
C LEU A 139 14.36 4.19 -18.06
N TYR A 140 13.44 5.07 -18.47
CA TYR A 140 13.17 5.30 -19.88
C TYR A 140 14.40 5.80 -20.65
N ASN A 141 15.31 6.54 -19.99
CA ASN A 141 16.56 7.05 -20.55
C ASN A 141 17.75 6.07 -20.38
N ASP A 142 17.57 4.97 -19.66
CA ASP A 142 18.64 3.99 -19.45
C ASP A 142 18.84 3.16 -20.72
N SER A 143 20.08 3.09 -21.21
CA SER A 143 20.43 2.30 -22.41
C SER A 143 20.48 0.79 -22.16
N SER A 144 20.27 0.34 -20.92
CA SER A 144 20.26 -1.07 -20.58
C SER A 144 19.15 -1.81 -21.31
N GLN A 145 19.49 -2.91 -21.99
CA GLN A 145 18.53 -3.76 -22.68
C GLN A 145 17.88 -4.79 -21.75
N GLN A 146 18.46 -5.00 -20.57
CA GLN A 146 17.96 -5.91 -19.54
C GLN A 146 18.49 -5.52 -18.17
N LEU A 147 17.69 -5.73 -17.13
CA LEU A 147 18.09 -5.50 -15.73
C LEU A 147 17.68 -6.68 -14.84
N PRO A 148 18.41 -6.91 -13.73
CA PRO A 148 18.00 -7.87 -12.72
C PRO A 148 16.61 -7.52 -12.15
N LEU A 149 15.80 -8.54 -11.87
CA LEU A 149 14.46 -8.36 -11.28
C LEU A 149 14.48 -7.44 -10.05
N ARG A 150 15.44 -7.61 -9.13
CA ARG A 150 15.56 -6.76 -7.93
C ARG A 150 15.65 -5.26 -8.25
N ILE A 151 16.36 -4.91 -9.34
CA ILE A 151 16.51 -3.50 -9.74
C ILE A 151 15.19 -2.95 -10.30
N LEU A 152 14.52 -3.73 -11.14
CA LEU A 152 13.21 -3.34 -11.66
C LEU A 152 12.16 -3.19 -10.54
N MET A 153 12.16 -4.10 -9.55
CA MET A 153 11.29 -4.03 -8.38
C MET A 153 11.56 -2.77 -7.54
N GLU A 154 12.83 -2.47 -7.29
CA GLU A 154 13.23 -1.26 -6.56
C GLU A 154 12.77 0.00 -7.29
N LYS A 155 13.09 0.14 -8.57
CA LYS A 155 12.68 1.31 -9.37
C LYS A 155 11.17 1.45 -9.44
N MET A 156 10.44 0.36 -9.65
CA MET A 156 8.98 0.38 -9.71
C MET A 156 8.34 0.84 -8.39
N LEU A 157 8.81 0.34 -7.25
CA LEU A 157 8.19 0.61 -5.95
C LEU A 157 8.69 1.90 -5.30
N SER A 158 10.01 2.11 -5.27
CA SER A 158 10.61 3.25 -4.57
C SER A 158 10.58 4.53 -5.40
N GLU A 159 10.87 4.45 -6.71
CA GLU A 159 10.90 5.62 -7.61
C GLU A 159 9.62 5.79 -8.43
N SER A 160 8.67 4.87 -8.29
CA SER A 160 7.44 4.83 -9.09
C SER A 160 7.67 4.76 -10.60
N ASP A 161 8.79 4.14 -11.04
CA ASP A 161 9.19 4.08 -12.43
C ASP A 161 8.18 3.30 -13.30
N ASN A 162 7.69 3.94 -14.37
CA ASN A 162 6.71 3.36 -15.28
C ASN A 162 7.33 2.36 -16.23
N THR A 163 8.56 2.60 -16.71
CA THR A 163 9.26 1.65 -17.59
C THR A 163 9.47 0.33 -16.86
N ALA A 164 9.89 0.37 -15.59
CA ALA A 164 10.00 -0.82 -14.76
C ALA A 164 8.65 -1.54 -14.60
N PHE A 165 7.57 -0.78 -14.36
CA PHE A 165 6.23 -1.33 -14.23
C PHE A 165 5.76 -2.06 -15.49
N TYR A 166 5.81 -1.42 -16.66
CA TYR A 166 5.36 -2.03 -17.92
C TYR A 166 6.23 -3.21 -18.32
N THR A 167 7.56 -3.12 -18.11
CA THR A 167 8.48 -4.24 -18.31
C THR A 167 8.06 -5.47 -17.51
N LEU A 168 7.79 -5.29 -16.21
CA LEU A 168 7.41 -6.39 -15.32
C LEU A 168 6.00 -6.90 -15.59
N LEU A 169 5.07 -6.02 -15.95
CA LEU A 169 3.71 -6.39 -16.29
C LEU A 169 3.66 -7.26 -17.55
N GLU A 170 4.43 -6.91 -18.58
CA GLU A 170 4.52 -7.68 -19.82
C GLU A 170 5.26 -9.02 -19.61
N TYR A 171 6.28 -9.03 -18.75
CA TYR A 171 7.02 -10.24 -18.42
C TYR A 171 6.19 -11.27 -17.65
N LEU A 172 5.23 -10.84 -16.86
CA LEU A 172 4.37 -11.72 -16.09
C LEU A 172 3.30 -12.40 -16.96
N ASN A 173 3.04 -13.66 -16.63
CA ASN A 173 1.90 -14.38 -17.19
C ASN A 173 0.60 -13.84 -16.59
N GLN A 174 -0.41 -13.59 -17.44
CA GLN A 174 -1.75 -13.15 -17.03
C GLN A 174 -2.40 -14.04 -15.95
N LYS A 175 -2.19 -15.36 -16.02
CA LYS A 175 -2.76 -16.30 -15.05
C LYS A 175 -2.25 -16.06 -13.62
N ASP A 176 -1.02 -15.64 -13.48
CA ASP A 176 -0.42 -15.38 -12.17
C ASP A 176 -0.97 -14.10 -11.54
N LEU A 177 -1.19 -13.07 -12.35
CA LEU A 177 -1.86 -11.85 -11.93
C LEU A 177 -3.31 -12.11 -11.54
N LYS A 178 -4.05 -12.87 -12.37
CA LYS A 178 -5.44 -13.20 -12.09
C LYS A 178 -5.59 -13.92 -10.75
N PHE A 179 -4.74 -14.88 -10.45
CA PHE A 179 -4.78 -15.60 -9.17
C PHE A 179 -4.69 -14.64 -7.97
N LEU A 180 -3.78 -13.65 -8.02
CA LEU A 180 -3.68 -12.66 -6.95
C LEU A 180 -4.92 -11.78 -6.87
N LEU A 181 -5.38 -11.28 -8.00
CA LEU A 181 -6.47 -10.30 -8.02
C LEU A 181 -7.83 -10.93 -7.65
N ASP A 182 -7.99 -12.23 -7.82
CA ASP A 182 -9.16 -12.98 -7.34
C ASP A 182 -9.30 -12.96 -5.79
N TYR A 183 -8.21 -12.69 -5.04
CA TYR A 183 -8.25 -12.49 -3.58
C TYR A 183 -8.67 -11.08 -3.17
N TYR A 184 -8.67 -10.15 -4.09
CA TYR A 184 -9.03 -8.75 -3.83
C TYR A 184 -10.24 -8.37 -4.68
N PRO A 185 -11.03 -7.39 -4.27
CA PRO A 185 -12.13 -6.89 -5.08
C PRO A 185 -11.61 -6.02 -6.25
N ILE A 186 -10.71 -6.59 -7.06
CA ILE A 186 -10.07 -5.96 -8.21
C ILE A 186 -10.44 -6.78 -9.43
N ASP A 187 -11.13 -6.16 -10.38
CA ASP A 187 -11.43 -6.80 -11.66
C ASP A 187 -10.13 -6.98 -12.47
N PHE A 188 -9.77 -8.24 -12.74
CA PHE A 188 -8.54 -8.58 -13.45
C PHE A 188 -8.50 -8.00 -14.86
N GLU A 189 -9.59 -8.11 -15.61
CA GLU A 189 -9.63 -7.65 -17.00
C GLU A 189 -9.47 -6.12 -17.05
N LEU A 190 -10.12 -5.41 -16.13
CA LEU A 190 -9.95 -3.98 -15.99
C LEU A 190 -8.53 -3.62 -15.56
N TYR A 191 -7.95 -4.34 -14.60
CA TYR A 191 -6.59 -4.11 -14.15
C TYR A 191 -5.59 -4.29 -15.29
N TYR A 192 -5.62 -5.45 -15.98
CA TYR A 192 -4.64 -5.79 -17.00
C TYR A 192 -4.77 -4.90 -18.22
N ASN A 193 -5.97 -4.78 -18.78
CA ASN A 193 -6.19 -4.01 -20.00
C ASN A 193 -5.95 -2.51 -19.82
N ASN A 194 -6.26 -1.96 -18.66
CA ASN A 194 -6.06 -0.54 -18.40
C ASN A 194 -4.63 -0.20 -18.02
N SER A 195 -3.88 -1.15 -17.45
CA SER A 195 -2.46 -0.96 -17.21
C SER A 195 -1.64 -0.93 -18.51
N LEU A 196 -2.11 -1.62 -19.57
CA LEU A 196 -1.47 -1.61 -20.89
C LEU A 196 -2.00 -0.51 -21.81
N ASN A 197 -3.26 -0.11 -21.65
CA ASN A 197 -3.93 0.88 -22.51
C ASN A 197 -4.42 2.05 -21.67
N ASP A 198 -3.80 3.20 -21.81
CA ASP A 198 -4.12 4.47 -21.09
C ASP A 198 -5.58 4.94 -21.16
N SER A 199 -6.45 4.24 -21.89
CA SER A 199 -7.77 4.73 -22.27
C SER A 199 -8.94 4.27 -21.38
N LYS A 200 -8.73 3.32 -20.46
CA LYS A 200 -9.79 2.84 -19.56
C LYS A 200 -9.27 2.78 -18.11
N SER A 201 -9.64 3.74 -17.31
CA SER A 201 -9.32 3.73 -15.88
C SER A 201 -10.07 2.59 -15.19
N PHE A 202 -9.36 1.69 -14.49
CA PHE A 202 -10.03 0.88 -13.49
C PHE A 202 -10.06 1.65 -12.18
N TYR A 203 -11.04 1.34 -11.36
CA TYR A 203 -11.31 2.10 -10.15
C TYR A 203 -11.26 1.18 -8.94
N LEU A 204 -10.70 1.69 -7.86
CA LEU A 204 -10.64 1.00 -6.58
C LEU A 204 -11.07 1.92 -5.46
N SER A 205 -11.77 1.35 -4.48
CA SER A 205 -12.02 2.05 -3.23
C SER A 205 -10.80 1.97 -2.31
N PRO A 206 -10.54 3.00 -1.48
CA PRO A 206 -9.47 2.96 -0.48
C PRO A 206 -9.56 1.74 0.44
N LYS A 207 -10.77 1.35 0.82
CA LYS A 207 -11.01 0.16 1.64
C LYS A 207 -10.59 -1.12 0.92
N GLY A 208 -11.01 -1.30 -0.34
CA GLY A 208 -10.61 -2.47 -1.13
C GLY A 208 -9.10 -2.56 -1.28
N TYR A 209 -8.47 -1.41 -1.55
CA TYR A 209 -7.01 -1.35 -1.73
C TYR A 209 -6.24 -1.60 -0.42
N SER A 210 -6.75 -1.16 0.72
CA SER A 210 -6.10 -1.35 2.03
C SER A 210 -5.86 -2.83 2.38
N HIS A 211 -6.67 -3.74 1.84
CA HIS A 211 -6.51 -5.17 2.05
C HIS A 211 -5.16 -5.70 1.55
N ILE A 212 -4.58 -5.08 0.50
CA ILE A 212 -3.26 -5.46 -0.01
C ILE A 212 -2.19 -5.14 1.03
N PHE A 213 -2.17 -3.92 1.56
CA PHE A 213 -1.24 -3.51 2.61
C PHE A 213 -1.42 -4.30 3.90
N ARG A 214 -2.66 -4.55 4.28
CA ARG A 214 -2.98 -5.41 5.42
C ARG A 214 -2.41 -6.82 5.24
N SER A 215 -2.57 -7.40 4.06
CA SER A 215 -2.04 -8.73 3.76
C SER A 215 -0.51 -8.78 3.79
N LEU A 216 0.17 -7.72 3.33
CA LEU A 216 1.62 -7.60 3.46
C LEU A 216 2.04 -7.48 4.94
N TYR A 217 1.37 -6.63 5.70
CA TYR A 217 1.68 -6.41 7.13
C TYR A 217 1.53 -7.68 7.96
N PHE A 218 0.57 -8.53 7.67
CA PHE A 218 0.35 -9.79 8.37
C PHE A 218 1.02 -10.99 7.70
N SER A 219 1.80 -10.79 6.65
CA SER A 219 2.43 -11.86 5.86
C SER A 219 1.43 -12.94 5.43
N ALA A 220 0.24 -12.51 4.98
CA ALA A 220 -0.86 -13.41 4.66
C ALA A 220 -0.77 -14.00 3.25
N LEU A 221 -0.04 -13.35 2.33
CA LEU A 221 0.12 -13.77 0.93
C LEU A 221 1.54 -14.12 0.55
N LEU A 222 2.49 -13.65 1.32
CA LEU A 222 3.93 -13.89 1.16
C LEU A 222 4.48 -14.33 2.50
N ASP A 223 5.62 -14.99 2.49
CA ASP A 223 6.35 -15.27 3.71
C ASP A 223 6.83 -13.96 4.39
N THR A 224 7.27 -14.07 5.64
CA THR A 224 7.69 -12.91 6.43
C THR A 224 8.83 -12.15 5.77
N LYS A 225 9.82 -12.84 5.20
CA LYS A 225 10.99 -12.24 4.56
C LYS A 225 10.60 -11.42 3.33
N ASN A 226 9.73 -11.97 2.48
CA ASN A 226 9.32 -11.32 1.24
C ASN A 226 8.29 -10.21 1.48
N SER A 227 7.42 -10.36 2.48
CA SER A 227 6.55 -9.28 2.96
C SER A 227 7.37 -8.09 3.46
N GLU A 228 8.36 -8.35 4.32
CA GLU A 228 9.28 -7.33 4.84
C GLU A 228 10.07 -6.65 3.71
N TYR A 229 10.55 -7.42 2.74
CA TYR A 229 11.23 -6.87 1.58
C TYR A 229 10.37 -5.88 0.80
N LEU A 230 9.12 -6.22 0.48
CA LEU A 230 8.22 -5.29 -0.22
C LEU A 230 7.91 -4.05 0.60
N LEU A 231 7.63 -4.21 1.89
CA LEU A 231 7.39 -3.08 2.79
C LEU A 231 8.61 -2.17 2.87
N SER A 232 9.83 -2.74 2.89
CA SER A 232 11.08 -1.97 2.91
C SER A 232 11.31 -1.16 1.63
N LEU A 233 10.91 -1.66 0.46
CA LEU A 233 10.97 -0.90 -0.80
C LEU A 233 9.96 0.25 -0.79
N LEU A 234 8.76 0.03 -0.28
CA LEU A 234 7.72 1.05 -0.16
C LEU A 234 8.11 2.13 0.87
N ALA A 235 8.80 1.77 1.94
CA ALA A 235 9.33 2.72 2.91
C ALA A 235 10.44 3.64 2.34
N LYS A 236 11.09 3.22 1.24
CA LYS A 236 12.10 4.01 0.51
C LYS A 236 11.50 4.90 -0.57
N SER A 237 10.17 5.04 -0.65
CA SER A 237 9.53 5.88 -1.65
C SER A 237 10.15 7.29 -1.68
N ALA A 238 10.38 7.81 -2.88
CA ALA A 238 11.01 9.12 -3.09
C ALA A 238 10.18 10.30 -2.53
N PHE A 239 8.90 10.08 -2.25
CA PHE A 239 8.02 11.08 -1.66
C PHE A 239 8.21 11.14 -0.14
N ASP A 240 8.78 12.22 0.38
CA ASP A 240 9.11 12.38 1.80
C ASP A 240 7.87 12.74 2.65
N VAL A 241 7.05 11.73 2.93
CA VAL A 241 5.86 11.88 3.78
C VAL A 241 6.22 12.31 5.20
N LYS A 242 7.34 11.83 5.76
CA LYS A 242 7.79 12.20 7.11
C LYS A 242 8.01 13.69 7.24
N LYS A 243 8.69 14.29 6.27
CA LYS A 243 8.97 15.72 6.25
C LYS A 243 7.69 16.55 6.08
N ILE A 244 6.83 16.16 5.16
CA ILE A 244 5.57 16.88 4.88
C ILE A 244 4.64 16.82 6.09
N ALA A 245 4.52 15.66 6.72
CA ALA A 245 3.62 15.42 7.84
C ALA A 245 4.24 15.76 9.20
N ASN A 246 5.49 16.24 9.25
CA ASN A 246 6.22 16.55 10.48
C ASN A 246 6.18 15.40 11.51
N LEU A 247 6.38 14.17 11.02
CA LEU A 247 6.37 12.97 11.86
C LEU A 247 7.62 12.85 12.72
N PRO A 248 7.55 12.13 13.86
CA PRO A 248 8.71 11.76 14.63
C PRO A 248 9.77 11.07 13.75
N ALA A 249 11.07 11.30 14.06
CA ALA A 249 12.17 10.75 13.28
C ALA A 249 12.18 9.20 13.27
N ASP A 250 11.68 8.58 14.35
CA ASP A 250 11.56 7.13 14.53
C ASP A 250 10.28 6.53 13.90
N ALA A 251 9.37 7.37 13.40
CA ALA A 251 8.20 6.87 12.68
C ALA A 251 8.62 6.21 11.37
N GLU A 252 8.18 5.00 11.12
CA GLU A 252 8.34 4.32 9.85
C GLU A 252 7.07 4.45 9.02
N VAL A 253 7.20 4.90 7.78
CA VAL A 253 6.08 5.12 6.87
C VAL A 253 6.28 4.30 5.61
N VAL A 254 5.34 3.41 5.38
CA VAL A 254 5.25 2.59 4.16
C VAL A 254 4.13 3.16 3.30
N HIS A 255 4.45 3.59 2.09
CA HIS A 255 3.48 4.24 1.21
C HIS A 255 3.82 4.06 -0.28
N LYS A 256 2.84 4.39 -1.13
CA LYS A 256 3.00 4.41 -2.60
C LYS A 256 2.27 5.60 -3.20
#